data_ea4c9f3b0828c915b47089050593e82d
#
_entry.id   ea4c9f3b0828c915b47089050593e82d
#
_cell.length_a   1.000
_cell.length_b   1.000
_cell.length_c   1.000
_cell.angle_alpha   90.00
_cell.angle_beta   90.00
_cell.angle_gamma   90.00
#
_symmetry.space_group_name_H-M   'P 1'
#
loop_
_entity.id
_entity.type
_entity.pdbx_description
1 polymer ?
#
loop_
_entity_poly.entity_id
_entity_poly.type
_entity_poly.pdbx_seq_one_letter_code
_entity_poly.pdbx_strand_id
1 'polypeptide(L)'
;MKDTKKHLFLNQRMQSWIKESILSTGFCGLQCQKNTFEYIASTIKYSPFETRKNNLATGATQKAINIEMLDYIFILIPNKELLDNYSKITKPLYEKISNNIIETQTLTALRDFLLPLLLTQQVKPE
;
A
#
# COMPACT_ATOMS: atom_id res chain seq x y z
N MET A 1 3.92 -6.31 20.55
CA MET A 1 3.95 -5.04 19.76
C MET A 1 3.54 -5.38 18.33
N LYS A 2 2.37 -4.92 17.85
CA LYS A 2 1.95 -5.17 16.48
C LYS A 2 2.87 -4.38 15.55
N ASP A 3 3.62 -5.10 14.72
CA ASP A 3 4.48 -4.57 13.69
C ASP A 3 3.61 -3.86 12.63
N THR A 4 3.51 -2.55 12.72
CA THR A 4 2.68 -1.73 11.82
C THR A 4 3.42 -1.41 10.52
N LYS A 5 3.96 -2.44 9.87
CA LYS A 5 4.52 -2.31 8.52
C LYS A 5 3.37 -2.09 7.54
N LYS A 6 3.02 -0.86 7.30
CA LYS A 6 1.97 -0.54 6.32
C LYS A 6 2.61 -0.05 5.04
N HIS A 7 2.72 -0.96 4.07
CA HIS A 7 2.89 -0.55 2.68
C HIS A 7 1.51 -0.31 2.08
N LEU A 8 1.26 0.89 1.64
CA LEU A 8 0.05 1.24 0.90
C LEU A 8 0.38 1.33 -0.59
N PHE A 9 -0.22 0.45 -1.37
CA PHE A 9 -0.05 0.41 -2.82
C PHE A 9 -1.26 1.07 -3.47
N LEU A 10 -1.06 2.27 -4.01
CA LEU A 10 -2.10 3.07 -4.65
C LEU A 10 -1.98 2.95 -6.16
N ASN A 11 -2.91 2.29 -6.80
CA ASN A 11 -3.00 2.20 -8.26
C ASN A 11 -3.93 3.29 -8.84
N GLN A 12 -4.07 3.33 -10.16
CA GLN A 12 -4.89 4.33 -10.85
C GLN A 12 -6.36 4.36 -10.42
N ARG A 13 -6.91 3.24 -9.91
CA ARG A 13 -8.31 3.18 -9.43
C ARG A 13 -8.51 3.88 -8.08
N MET A 14 -7.42 4.18 -7.38
CA MET A 14 -7.42 4.84 -6.07
C MET A 14 -7.02 6.33 -6.18
N GLN A 15 -7.26 6.97 -7.33
CA GLN A 15 -6.83 8.36 -7.58
C GLN A 15 -7.43 9.37 -6.60
N SER A 16 -8.68 9.18 -6.16
CA SER A 16 -9.30 10.04 -5.14
C SER A 16 -8.49 10.02 -3.85
N TRP A 17 -8.05 8.86 -3.43
CA TRP A 17 -7.23 8.70 -2.23
C TRP A 17 -5.87 9.39 -2.35
N ILE A 18 -5.24 9.29 -3.54
CA ILE A 18 -3.96 9.95 -3.79
C ILE A 18 -4.12 11.47 -3.68
N LYS A 19 -5.22 12.02 -4.22
CA LYS A 19 -5.49 13.46 -4.21
C LYS A 19 -5.87 13.99 -2.82
N GLU A 20 -6.55 13.18 -2.03
CA GLU A 20 -7.09 13.58 -0.72
C GLU A 20 -6.16 13.21 0.44
N SER A 21 -5.14 12.39 0.20
CA SER A 21 -4.21 11.94 1.24
C SER A 21 -3.01 12.87 1.37
N ILE A 22 -2.74 13.28 2.59
CA ILE A 22 -1.50 13.98 2.95
C ILE A 22 -0.59 12.96 3.64
N LEU A 23 0.60 12.74 3.08
CA LEU A 23 1.59 11.88 3.70
C LEU A 23 2.20 12.59 4.92
N SER A 24 2.16 11.93 6.06
CA SER A 24 2.90 12.37 7.25
C SER A 24 4.41 12.22 7.02
N THR A 25 5.22 12.97 7.77
CA THR A 25 6.69 12.96 7.69
C THR A 25 7.35 11.60 7.89
N GLY A 26 6.63 10.62 8.46
CA GLY A 26 7.12 9.25 8.64
C GLY A 26 6.92 8.32 7.44
N PHE A 27 6.34 8.81 6.33
CA PHE A 27 6.10 8.02 5.13
C PHE A 27 6.93 8.52 3.95
N CYS A 28 7.42 7.58 3.17
CA CYS A 28 8.08 7.86 1.90
C CYS A 28 7.15 7.48 0.75
N GLY A 29 6.89 8.40 -0.17
CA GLY A 29 6.12 8.18 -1.39
C GLY A 29 7.03 7.78 -2.54
N LEU A 30 6.75 6.63 -3.17
CA LEU A 30 7.43 6.18 -4.38
C LEU A 30 6.47 6.27 -5.56
N GLN A 31 6.89 6.98 -6.61
CA GLN A 31 6.13 7.07 -7.84
C GLN A 31 6.72 6.15 -8.90
N CYS A 32 5.90 5.25 -9.42
CA CYS A 32 6.32 4.29 -10.43
C CYS A 32 6.07 4.82 -11.86
N GLN A 33 6.97 4.47 -12.77
CA GLN A 33 6.74 4.68 -14.21
C GLN A 33 5.66 3.72 -14.73
N LYS A 34 5.15 4.02 -15.93
CA LYS A 34 4.15 3.18 -16.58
C LYS A 34 4.65 1.72 -16.71
N ASN A 35 3.79 0.77 -16.37
CA ASN A 35 4.02 -0.69 -16.42
C ASN A 35 5.10 -1.22 -15.46
N THR A 36 5.54 -0.42 -14.46
CA THR A 36 6.52 -0.88 -13.47
C THR A 36 5.91 -1.05 -12.07
N PHE A 37 4.68 -0.58 -11.87
CA PHE A 37 4.03 -0.57 -10.56
C PHE A 37 3.97 -1.95 -9.91
N GLU A 38 3.48 -2.96 -10.64
CA GLU A 38 3.28 -4.30 -10.11
C GLU A 38 4.60 -4.96 -9.73
N TYR A 39 5.65 -4.74 -10.53
CA TYR A 39 6.98 -5.24 -10.24
C TYR A 39 7.59 -4.58 -9.00
N ILE A 40 7.54 -3.25 -8.91
CA ILE A 40 8.06 -2.50 -7.75
C ILE A 40 7.28 -2.86 -6.48
N ALA A 41 5.94 -2.94 -6.57
CA ALA A 41 5.10 -3.32 -5.44
C ALA A 41 5.42 -4.74 -4.94
N SER A 42 5.67 -5.69 -5.85
CA SER A 42 6.08 -7.05 -5.49
C SER A 42 7.48 -7.09 -4.88
N THR A 43 8.42 -6.31 -5.43
CA THR A 43 9.79 -6.20 -4.93
C THR A 43 9.83 -5.64 -3.52
N ILE A 44 9.05 -4.59 -3.23
CA ILE A 44 8.96 -3.98 -1.90
C ILE A 44 8.37 -4.97 -0.87
N LYS A 45 7.40 -5.79 -1.27
CA LYS A 45 6.82 -6.83 -0.40
C LYS A 45 7.76 -8.01 -0.17
N TYR A 46 8.79 -8.16 -1.01
CA TYR A 46 9.69 -9.30 -0.93
C TYR A 46 10.65 -9.19 0.26
N SER A 47 10.83 -10.29 0.98
CA SER A 47 11.62 -10.36 2.21
C SER A 47 13.03 -9.74 2.12
N PRO A 48 13.84 -9.95 1.07
CA PRO A 48 15.16 -9.32 0.95
C PRO A 48 15.13 -7.79 0.92
N PHE A 49 14.11 -7.17 0.32
CA PHE A 49 13.94 -5.71 0.37
C PHE A 49 13.68 -5.24 1.80
N GLU A 50 12.76 -5.91 2.49
CA GLU A 50 12.44 -5.62 3.90
C GLU A 50 13.67 -5.76 4.80
N THR A 51 14.46 -6.81 4.61
CA THR A 51 15.69 -7.02 5.37
C THR A 51 16.69 -5.89 5.15
N ARG A 52 16.94 -5.49 3.90
CA ARG A 52 17.84 -4.38 3.56
C ARG A 52 17.35 -3.06 4.15
N LYS A 53 16.07 -2.78 3.99
CA LYS A 53 15.42 -1.59 4.56
C LYS A 53 15.58 -1.54 6.08
N ASN A 54 15.34 -2.65 6.77
CA ASN A 54 15.44 -2.72 8.22
C ASN A 54 16.88 -2.58 8.73
N ASN A 55 17.88 -3.01 7.94
CA ASN A 55 19.30 -2.85 8.27
C ASN A 55 19.75 -1.39 8.11
N LEU A 56 19.16 -0.64 7.19
CA LEU A 56 19.44 0.77 6.97
C LEU A 56 18.69 1.68 7.95
N ALA A 57 17.55 1.22 8.47
CA ALA A 57 16.73 2.02 9.36
C ALA A 57 17.42 2.28 10.71
N THR A 58 17.49 3.53 11.11
CA THR A 58 18.09 3.98 12.36
C THR A 58 17.03 4.30 13.40
N GLY A 59 17.38 4.18 14.68
CA GLY A 59 16.51 4.49 15.81
C GLY A 59 16.36 3.32 16.78
N ALA A 60 16.44 3.62 18.07
CA ALA A 60 16.37 2.61 19.14
C ALA A 60 14.94 2.14 19.43
N THR A 61 13.99 3.08 19.43
CA THR A 61 12.60 2.81 19.82
C THR A 61 11.66 2.77 18.61
N GLN A 62 11.90 3.63 17.63
CA GLN A 62 11.13 3.68 16.39
C GLN A 62 12.09 3.82 15.21
N LYS A 63 12.19 2.76 14.40
CA LYS A 63 13.03 2.75 13.22
C LYS A 63 12.40 3.62 12.14
N ALA A 64 13.11 4.67 11.74
CA ALA A 64 12.75 5.53 10.62
C ALA A 64 13.69 5.30 9.44
N ILE A 65 13.19 5.44 8.24
CA ILE A 65 13.97 5.43 7.01
C ILE A 65 13.81 6.77 6.30
N ASN A 66 14.91 7.41 6.00
CA ASN A 66 14.93 8.63 5.19
C ASN A 66 15.01 8.28 3.70
N ILE A 67 14.60 9.21 2.84
CA ILE A 67 14.66 9.04 1.38
C ILE A 67 16.08 8.73 0.93
N GLU A 68 17.07 9.42 1.50
CA GLU A 68 18.50 9.21 1.21
C GLU A 68 18.97 7.77 1.49
N MET A 69 18.35 7.08 2.45
CA MET A 69 18.69 5.68 2.74
C MET A 69 18.14 4.72 1.67
N LEU A 70 17.11 5.11 0.93
CA LEU A 70 16.60 4.31 -0.18
C LEU A 70 17.56 4.25 -1.36
N ASP A 71 18.43 5.24 -1.51
CA ASP A 71 19.45 5.27 -2.56
C ASP A 71 20.48 4.14 -2.42
N TYR A 72 20.61 3.56 -1.23
CA TYR A 72 21.46 2.40 -0.96
C TYR A 72 20.76 1.06 -1.23
N ILE A 73 19.49 1.06 -1.62
CA ILE A 73 18.76 -0.16 -1.92
C ILE A 73 18.66 -0.36 -3.43
N PHE A 74 19.55 -1.18 -3.96
CA PHE A 74 19.54 -1.51 -5.37
C PHE A 74 18.53 -2.62 -5.65
N ILE A 75 17.74 -2.43 -6.71
CA ILE A 75 16.82 -3.44 -7.25
C ILE A 75 17.20 -3.72 -8.70
N LEU A 76 17.08 -4.98 -9.11
CA LEU A 76 17.29 -5.36 -10.50
C LEU A 76 16.07 -4.90 -11.31
N ILE A 77 16.29 -4.16 -12.38
CA ILE A 77 15.22 -3.79 -13.32
C ILE A 77 15.28 -4.74 -14.52
N PRO A 78 14.25 -5.56 -14.73
CA PRO A 78 14.18 -6.44 -15.88
C PRO A 78 14.07 -5.65 -17.20
N ASN A 79 14.30 -6.33 -18.33
CA ASN A 79 14.04 -5.72 -19.62
C ASN A 79 12.53 -5.43 -19.80
N LYS A 80 12.21 -4.56 -20.76
CA LYS A 80 10.84 -4.08 -20.98
C LYS A 80 9.87 -5.22 -21.31
N GLU A 81 10.29 -6.18 -22.11
CA GLU A 81 9.43 -7.32 -22.50
C GLU A 81 9.04 -8.16 -21.28
N LEU A 82 9.98 -8.44 -20.39
CA LEU A 82 9.73 -9.19 -19.17
C LEU A 82 8.83 -8.43 -18.22
N LEU A 83 9.02 -7.11 -18.09
CA LEU A 83 8.16 -6.24 -17.27
C LEU A 83 6.72 -6.21 -17.81
N ASP A 84 6.55 -6.09 -19.14
CA ASP A 84 5.23 -6.08 -19.77
C ASP A 84 4.51 -7.43 -19.60
N ASN A 85 5.22 -8.54 -19.73
CA ASN A 85 4.66 -9.87 -19.51
C ASN A 85 4.30 -10.09 -18.03
N TYR A 86 5.15 -9.65 -17.11
CA TYR A 86 4.87 -9.69 -15.67
C TYR A 86 3.64 -8.86 -15.33
N SER A 87 3.57 -7.62 -15.84
CA SER A 87 2.43 -6.72 -15.60
C SER A 87 1.12 -7.31 -16.13
N LYS A 88 1.11 -7.94 -17.31
CA LYS A 88 -0.09 -8.61 -17.86
C LYS A 88 -0.67 -9.65 -16.90
N ILE A 89 0.20 -10.41 -16.22
CA ILE A 89 -0.22 -11.48 -15.30
C ILE A 89 -0.63 -10.90 -13.94
N THR A 90 0.13 -9.94 -13.43
CA THR A 90 -0.02 -9.46 -12.05
C THR A 90 -0.99 -8.30 -11.88
N LYS A 91 -1.19 -7.49 -12.93
CA LYS A 91 -2.10 -6.35 -12.89
C LYS A 91 -3.53 -6.71 -12.45
N PRO A 92 -4.18 -7.78 -12.96
CA PRO A 92 -5.51 -8.18 -12.50
C PRO A 92 -5.54 -8.51 -11.00
N LEU A 93 -4.45 -9.09 -10.47
CA LEU A 93 -4.33 -9.42 -9.04
C LEU A 93 -4.27 -8.15 -8.19
N TYR A 94 -3.45 -7.17 -8.58
CA TYR A 94 -3.38 -5.89 -7.89
C TYR A 94 -4.68 -5.09 -8.00
N GLU A 95 -5.37 -5.16 -9.13
CA GLU A 95 -6.71 -4.57 -9.29
C GLU A 95 -7.72 -5.20 -8.33
N LYS A 96 -7.69 -6.53 -8.18
CA LYS A 96 -8.56 -7.24 -7.23
C LYS A 96 -8.25 -6.85 -5.79
N ILE A 97 -6.96 -6.76 -5.43
CA ILE A 97 -6.54 -6.29 -4.10
C ILE A 97 -7.08 -4.88 -3.82
N SER A 98 -6.95 -3.96 -4.78
CA SER A 98 -7.42 -2.58 -4.63
C SER A 98 -8.94 -2.50 -4.49
N ASN A 99 -9.69 -3.28 -5.28
CA ASN A 99 -11.15 -3.36 -5.17
C ASN A 99 -11.56 -3.86 -3.78
N ASN A 100 -10.91 -4.92 -3.28
CA ASN A 100 -11.20 -5.44 -1.94
C ASN A 100 -10.90 -4.42 -0.83
N ILE A 101 -9.85 -3.62 -0.98
CA ILE A 101 -9.52 -2.54 -0.03
C ILE A 101 -10.63 -1.49 -0.02
N ILE A 102 -11.06 -1.02 -1.19
CA ILE A 102 -12.13 -0.02 -1.34
C ILE A 102 -13.45 -0.56 -0.74
N GLU A 103 -13.81 -1.79 -1.09
CA GLU A 103 -15.01 -2.44 -0.58
C GLU A 103 -14.99 -2.58 0.95
N THR A 104 -13.87 -3.04 1.50
CA THR A 104 -13.69 -3.17 2.96
C THR A 104 -13.87 -1.84 3.67
N GLN A 105 -13.40 -0.74 3.10
CA GLN A 105 -13.58 0.59 3.69
C GLN A 105 -15.03 1.06 3.61
N THR A 106 -15.69 0.83 2.47
CA THR A 106 -17.11 1.17 2.30
C THR A 106 -17.96 0.41 3.32
N LEU A 107 -17.71 -0.90 3.48
CA LEU A 107 -18.42 -1.72 4.46
C LEU A 107 -18.10 -1.28 5.90
N THR A 108 -16.87 -0.91 6.18
CA THR A 108 -16.49 -0.39 7.50
C THR A 108 -17.20 0.92 7.81
N ALA A 109 -17.22 1.85 6.87
CA ALA A 109 -17.92 3.12 7.02
C ALA A 109 -19.43 2.93 7.22
N LEU A 110 -20.04 2.00 6.46
CA LEU A 110 -21.44 1.65 6.59
C LEU A 110 -21.74 1.03 7.97
N ARG A 111 -20.90 0.11 8.43
CA ARG A 111 -21.02 -0.48 9.78
C ARG A 111 -20.96 0.61 10.84
N ASP A 112 -19.97 1.49 10.78
CA ASP A 112 -19.75 2.54 11.78
C ASP A 112 -20.88 3.58 11.78
N PHE A 113 -21.53 3.78 10.63
CA PHE A 113 -22.74 4.59 10.51
C PHE A 113 -23.98 3.90 11.10
N LEU A 114 -24.18 2.61 10.79
CA LEU A 114 -25.40 1.89 11.21
C LEU A 114 -25.36 1.44 12.67
N LEU A 115 -24.19 1.10 13.21
CA LEU A 115 -24.09 0.56 14.56
C LEU A 115 -24.67 1.49 15.65
N PRO A 116 -24.37 2.79 15.68
CA PRO A 116 -25.04 3.71 16.63
C PRO A 116 -26.54 3.78 16.44
N LEU A 117 -27.04 3.76 15.17
CA LEU A 117 -28.46 3.82 14.88
C LEU A 117 -29.22 2.59 15.38
N LEU A 118 -28.60 1.41 15.24
CA LEU A 118 -29.17 0.16 15.77
C LEU A 118 -29.17 0.15 17.30
N LEU A 119 -28.10 0.61 17.94
CA LEU A 119 -28.01 0.67 19.40
C LEU A 119 -28.99 1.67 20.00
N THR A 120 -29.32 2.76 19.30
CA THR A 120 -30.33 3.75 19.73
C THR A 120 -31.74 3.38 19.30
N GLN A 121 -31.97 2.19 18.71
CA GLN A 121 -33.25 1.71 18.21
C GLN A 121 -33.90 2.60 17.14
N GLN A 122 -33.15 3.43 16.47
CA GLN A 122 -33.62 4.29 15.38
C GLN A 122 -33.83 3.51 14.07
N VAL A 123 -33.22 2.32 13.96
CA VAL A 123 -33.45 1.36 12.88
C VAL A 123 -33.79 0.01 13.51
N LYS A 124 -34.94 -0.56 13.17
CA LYS A 124 -35.30 -1.92 13.59
C LYS A 124 -34.84 -2.89 12.51
N PRO A 125 -34.11 -3.95 12.86
CA PRO A 125 -33.92 -5.06 11.93
C PRO A 125 -35.25 -5.73 11.67
N GLU A 126 -35.53 -6.04 10.41
CA GLU A 126 -36.71 -6.85 10.02
C GLU A 126 -36.55 -8.30 10.49
#